data_b41433090ea19fff97ded7706c063eed
#
_entry.id   b41433090ea19fff97ded7706c063eed
#
_cell.length_a   1.000
_cell.length_b   1.000
_cell.length_c   1.000
_cell.angle_alpha   90.00
_cell.angle_beta   90.00
_cell.angle_gamma   90.00
#
_symmetry.space_group_name_H-M   'P 1'
#
loop_
_entity.id
_entity.type
_entity.pdbx_description
1 polymer ?
#
loop_
_entity_poly.entity_id
_entity_poly.type
_entity_poly.pdbx_seq_one_letter_code
_entity_poly.pdbx_strand_id
1 'polypeptide(L)'
;DVIGHPEHLKNPRLSKLIEFYETWYVPNNMALIIVGDFDTEATKPMIEETFGRLEYKELPERPTYPSVSFAGNPTHKFKVGYYPTIIWAYDGVKITDEDALPLQFVMSLLNNSSSTGLLDKLSMDGVVSSVSASLDSRRDCGRIMVQAIPYYDANQQTYESDAATSRIVMAELNKLKTGDIPDWLIQTAKAEFAQNYKLAFESSEVKMNALVQSYIYDTPIDDIFTENDKIQA
;
A
#
# COMPACT_ATOMS: atom_id res chain seq x y z
N ASP A 1 6.05 17.81 -3.39
CA ASP A 1 6.99 16.73 -3.77
C ASP A 1 7.30 15.85 -2.57
N VAL A 2 7.04 14.55 -2.67
CA VAL A 2 7.35 13.58 -1.59
C VAL A 2 8.85 13.50 -1.35
N ILE A 3 9.65 13.58 -2.41
CA ILE A 3 11.11 13.51 -2.32
C ILE A 3 11.77 14.85 -1.95
N GLY A 4 11.00 15.93 -1.95
CA GLY A 4 11.51 17.29 -1.76
C GLY A 4 12.24 17.86 -2.99
N HIS A 5 12.89 18.99 -2.82
CA HIS A 5 13.63 19.67 -3.88
C HIS A 5 15.09 19.89 -3.43
N PRO A 6 16.12 19.69 -4.28
CA PRO A 6 17.52 19.86 -3.93
C PRO A 6 17.85 21.24 -3.34
N GLU A 7 17.13 22.29 -3.78
CA GLU A 7 17.32 23.64 -3.26
C GLU A 7 16.98 23.77 -1.76
N HIS A 8 16.04 22.94 -1.24
CA HIS A 8 15.71 22.91 0.18
C HIS A 8 16.85 22.37 1.06
N LEU A 9 17.77 21.60 0.45
CA LEU A 9 18.92 21.02 1.16
C LEU A 9 20.17 21.94 1.14
N LYS A 10 20.22 22.95 0.25
CA LYS A 10 21.41 23.78 0.09
C LYS A 10 21.68 24.69 1.30
N ASN A 11 20.65 25.21 1.93
CA ASN A 11 20.77 26.12 3.06
C ASN A 11 19.66 25.90 4.12
N PRO A 12 19.57 24.70 4.74
CA PRO A 12 18.62 24.48 5.81
C PRO A 12 19.04 25.34 7.04
N ARG A 13 18.11 26.07 7.63
CA ARG A 13 18.38 26.79 8.88
C ARG A 13 18.48 25.76 10.02
N LEU A 14 19.64 25.69 10.66
CA LEU A 14 19.88 24.78 11.79
C LEU A 14 18.83 24.95 12.90
N SER A 15 18.40 26.19 13.17
CA SER A 15 17.34 26.46 14.16
C SER A 15 16.01 25.76 13.82
N LYS A 16 15.66 25.64 12.54
CA LYS A 16 14.45 24.93 12.11
C LYS A 16 14.57 23.41 12.25
N LEU A 17 15.75 22.86 12.04
CA LEU A 17 16.00 21.45 12.27
C LEU A 17 15.95 21.12 13.77
N ILE A 18 16.52 21.97 14.63
CA ILE A 18 16.47 21.81 16.08
C ILE A 18 15.01 21.92 16.55
N GLU A 19 14.27 22.97 16.12
CA GLU A 19 12.86 23.16 16.43
C GLU A 19 12.02 21.92 16.06
N PHE A 20 12.23 21.37 14.87
CA PHE A 20 11.56 20.15 14.43
C PHE A 20 11.89 18.95 15.32
N TYR A 21 13.18 18.74 15.61
CA TYR A 21 13.63 17.67 16.47
C TYR A 21 13.04 17.77 17.89
N GLU A 22 13.14 18.93 18.52
CA GLU A 22 12.64 19.17 19.88
C GLU A 22 11.12 19.07 19.99
N THR A 23 10.39 19.32 18.89
CA THR A 23 8.94 19.22 18.84
C THR A 23 8.46 17.77 18.69
N TRP A 24 9.09 17.01 17.79
CA TRP A 24 8.53 15.73 17.37
C TRP A 24 9.22 14.50 17.95
N TYR A 25 10.51 14.61 18.37
CA TYR A 25 11.27 13.51 18.96
C TYR A 25 11.12 13.52 20.49
N VAL A 26 9.90 13.29 20.93
CA VAL A 26 9.51 13.27 22.36
C VAL A 26 8.88 11.92 22.70
N PRO A 27 8.99 11.41 23.95
CA PRO A 27 8.62 10.03 24.30
C PRO A 27 7.15 9.72 24.00
N ASN A 28 6.26 10.68 24.14
CA ASN A 28 4.84 10.52 23.85
C ASN A 28 4.48 10.57 22.33
N ASN A 29 5.47 10.76 21.45
CA ASN A 29 5.33 10.66 20.00
C ASN A 29 6.22 9.54 19.42
N MET A 30 6.78 8.70 20.26
CA MET A 30 7.71 7.63 19.87
C MET A 30 7.23 6.30 20.46
N ALA A 31 7.51 5.21 19.77
CA ALA A 31 7.36 3.86 20.28
C ALA A 31 8.66 3.09 20.12
N LEU A 32 9.00 2.31 21.13
CA LEU A 32 10.07 1.34 21.06
C LEU A 32 9.44 -0.05 20.88
N ILE A 33 9.70 -0.67 19.75
CA ILE A 33 9.18 -1.99 19.41
C ILE A 33 10.36 -2.96 19.32
N ILE A 34 10.33 -3.99 20.14
CA ILE A 34 11.39 -5.01 20.20
C ILE A 34 10.72 -6.35 19.92
N VAL A 35 11.24 -7.08 18.93
CA VAL A 35 10.77 -8.42 18.57
C VAL A 35 11.98 -9.35 18.46
N GLY A 36 11.94 -10.48 19.14
CA GLY A 36 13.04 -11.45 19.15
C GLY A 36 13.00 -12.38 20.35
N ASP A 37 14.07 -13.11 20.55
CA ASP A 37 14.25 -13.99 21.69
C ASP A 37 14.94 -13.22 22.84
N PHE A 38 14.16 -12.70 23.77
CA PHE A 38 14.63 -11.98 24.94
C PHE A 38 13.69 -12.17 26.14
N ASP A 39 14.25 -12.03 27.35
CA ASP A 39 13.46 -12.02 28.58
C ASP A 39 12.83 -10.64 28.80
N THR A 40 11.51 -10.59 28.73
CA THR A 40 10.74 -9.34 28.85
C THR A 40 10.94 -8.68 30.21
N GLU A 41 10.97 -9.46 31.31
CA GLU A 41 11.09 -8.92 32.67
C GLU A 41 12.52 -8.40 32.96
N ALA A 42 13.54 -9.03 32.37
CA ALA A 42 14.91 -8.52 32.43
C ALA A 42 15.12 -7.28 31.54
N THR A 43 14.40 -7.18 30.44
CA THR A 43 14.57 -6.07 29.47
C THR A 43 13.88 -4.78 29.91
N LYS A 44 12.73 -4.86 30.59
CA LYS A 44 11.98 -3.69 31.09
C LYS A 44 12.82 -2.72 31.92
N PRO A 45 13.57 -3.15 32.96
CA PRO A 45 14.40 -2.23 33.73
C PRO A 45 15.48 -1.54 32.89
N MET A 46 16.05 -2.23 31.92
CA MET A 46 17.06 -1.64 31.01
C MET A 46 16.46 -0.53 30.15
N ILE A 47 15.22 -0.72 29.67
CA ILE A 47 14.49 0.30 28.93
C ILE A 47 14.19 1.50 29.83
N GLU A 48 13.71 1.26 31.06
CA GLU A 48 13.41 2.31 32.02
C GLU A 48 14.67 3.12 32.39
N GLU A 49 15.80 2.46 32.66
CA GLU A 49 17.07 3.14 32.92
C GLU A 49 17.54 4.00 31.74
N THR A 50 17.32 3.53 30.51
CA THR A 50 17.81 4.20 29.31
C THR A 50 16.90 5.34 28.85
N PHE A 51 15.61 5.10 28.81
CA PHE A 51 14.61 6.00 28.20
C PHE A 51 13.69 6.70 29.23
N GLY A 52 13.58 6.19 30.47
CA GLY A 52 12.69 6.74 31.49
C GLY A 52 13.00 8.17 31.93
N ARG A 53 14.17 8.68 31.55
CA ARG A 53 14.58 10.10 31.76
C ARG A 53 13.96 11.08 30.76
N LEU A 54 13.36 10.57 29.69
CA LEU A 54 12.76 11.43 28.66
C LEU A 54 11.45 12.02 29.17
N GLU A 55 11.31 13.33 29.03
CA GLU A 55 10.16 14.07 29.54
C GLU A 55 9.06 14.21 28.50
N TYR A 56 7.81 14.08 28.95
CA TYR A 56 6.63 14.36 28.14
C TYR A 56 6.63 15.82 27.69
N LYS A 57 6.25 16.05 26.42
CA LYS A 57 6.00 17.39 25.88
C LYS A 57 4.67 17.42 25.14
N GLU A 58 3.97 18.54 25.25
CA GLU A 58 2.75 18.78 24.49
C GLU A 58 3.08 18.82 22.99
N LEU A 59 2.36 18.02 22.20
CA LEU A 59 2.50 18.01 20.75
C LEU A 59 1.58 19.03 20.10
N PRO A 60 2.02 19.72 19.04
CA PRO A 60 1.13 20.55 18.27
C PRO A 60 0.04 19.70 17.60
N GLU A 61 -1.12 20.30 17.40
CA GLU A 61 -2.21 19.66 16.67
C GLU A 61 -1.76 19.29 15.25
N ARG A 62 -2.06 18.08 14.84
CA ARG A 62 -1.73 17.63 13.48
C ARG A 62 -2.64 18.31 12.46
N PRO A 63 -2.10 18.88 11.39
CA PRO A 63 -2.92 19.47 10.36
C PRO A 63 -3.73 18.36 9.63
N THR A 64 -5.00 18.64 9.42
CA THR A 64 -5.86 17.83 8.56
C THR A 64 -5.78 18.33 7.12
N TYR A 65 -5.61 17.40 6.19
CA TYR A 65 -5.57 17.73 4.78
C TYR A 65 -6.87 17.24 4.11
N PRO A 66 -7.57 18.11 3.36
CA PRO A 66 -8.74 17.67 2.62
C PRO A 66 -8.32 16.69 1.52
N SER A 67 -9.12 15.66 1.31
CA SER A 67 -8.93 14.76 0.17
C SER A 67 -9.15 15.54 -1.14
N VAL A 68 -8.31 15.27 -2.13
CA VAL A 68 -8.50 15.83 -3.48
C VAL A 68 -9.60 15.02 -4.16
N SER A 69 -10.70 15.68 -4.52
CA SER A 69 -11.73 15.06 -5.35
C SER A 69 -11.50 15.42 -6.82
N PHE A 70 -11.69 14.45 -7.69
CA PHE A 70 -11.63 14.68 -9.14
C PHE A 70 -13.02 15.04 -9.67
N ALA A 71 -13.17 16.22 -10.27
CA ALA A 71 -14.38 16.57 -10.98
C ALA A 71 -14.37 15.90 -12.38
N GLY A 72 -15.15 14.86 -12.55
CA GLY A 72 -15.20 14.08 -13.79
C GLY A 72 -14.02 13.08 -13.90
N ASN A 73 -13.76 12.63 -15.12
CA ASN A 73 -12.66 11.70 -15.44
C ASN A 73 -11.61 12.42 -16.32
N PRO A 74 -10.75 13.27 -15.74
CA PRO A 74 -9.75 13.98 -16.51
C PRO A 74 -8.72 13.01 -17.10
N THR A 75 -8.38 13.20 -18.38
CA THR A 75 -7.30 12.46 -19.04
C THR A 75 -6.12 13.39 -19.27
N HIS A 76 -4.97 13.01 -18.75
CA HIS A 76 -3.71 13.72 -18.94
C HIS A 76 -2.75 12.87 -19.77
N LYS A 77 -2.12 13.46 -20.78
CA LYS A 77 -1.10 12.79 -21.59
C LYS A 77 0.25 13.45 -21.37
N PHE A 78 1.23 12.63 -21.03
CA PHE A 78 2.62 13.07 -20.84
C PHE A 78 3.52 12.29 -21.80
N LYS A 79 4.58 12.94 -22.28
CA LYS A 79 5.62 12.29 -23.07
C LYS A 79 6.85 12.13 -22.20
N VAL A 80 6.91 11.02 -21.45
CA VAL A 80 8.02 10.65 -20.58
C VAL A 80 8.30 9.15 -20.75
N GLY A 81 9.58 8.75 -20.71
CA GLY A 81 9.94 7.34 -20.82
C GLY A 81 10.04 6.78 -22.23
N TYR A 82 10.28 5.47 -22.33
CA TYR A 82 10.63 4.77 -23.56
C TYR A 82 9.48 3.95 -24.15
N TYR A 83 8.43 3.68 -23.38
CA TYR A 83 7.27 2.88 -23.79
C TYR A 83 5.97 3.51 -23.26
N PRO A 84 4.86 3.34 -24.00
CA PRO A 84 3.58 3.84 -23.55
C PRO A 84 3.12 3.13 -22.29
N THR A 85 2.60 3.90 -21.36
CA THR A 85 2.01 3.40 -20.12
C THR A 85 0.67 4.07 -19.92
N ILE A 86 -0.36 3.27 -19.65
CA ILE A 86 -1.69 3.76 -19.33
C ILE A 86 -1.91 3.53 -17.83
N ILE A 87 -2.32 4.58 -17.13
CA ILE A 87 -2.61 4.51 -15.70
C ILE A 87 -4.05 4.98 -15.48
N TRP A 88 -4.84 4.15 -14.82
CA TRP A 88 -6.15 4.50 -14.29
C TRP A 88 -6.03 4.63 -12.79
N ALA A 89 -6.42 5.79 -12.26
CA ALA A 89 -6.43 6.07 -10.84
C ALA A 89 -7.87 6.21 -10.35
N TYR A 90 -8.16 5.58 -9.22
CA TYR A 90 -9.46 5.64 -8.56
C TYR A 90 -9.24 6.02 -7.09
N ASP A 91 -10.24 6.62 -6.49
CA ASP A 91 -10.26 6.81 -5.06
C ASP A 91 -10.28 5.42 -4.39
N GLY A 92 -9.44 5.26 -3.38
CA GLY A 92 -9.41 4.12 -2.50
C GLY A 92 -9.94 4.50 -1.11
N VAL A 93 -9.66 3.65 -0.14
CA VAL A 93 -10.10 3.82 1.25
C VAL A 93 -8.91 4.11 2.16
N LYS A 94 -9.19 4.72 3.31
CA LYS A 94 -8.19 4.88 4.38
C LYS A 94 -7.79 3.53 4.93
N ILE A 95 -6.59 3.44 5.51
CA ILE A 95 -6.11 2.18 6.07
C ILE A 95 -6.94 1.70 7.27
N THR A 96 -7.62 2.62 7.96
CA THR A 96 -8.50 2.32 9.10
C THR A 96 -9.96 2.08 8.71
N ASP A 97 -10.26 2.12 7.42
CA ASP A 97 -11.61 1.88 6.91
C ASP A 97 -11.95 0.38 6.96
N GLU A 98 -13.21 0.04 7.21
CA GLU A 98 -13.68 -1.35 7.25
C GLU A 98 -13.53 -2.07 5.90
N ASP A 99 -13.53 -1.31 4.81
CA ASP A 99 -13.32 -1.82 3.46
C ASP A 99 -11.85 -1.99 3.07
N ALA A 100 -10.88 -1.59 3.92
CA ALA A 100 -9.46 -1.67 3.58
C ALA A 100 -8.99 -3.11 3.34
N LEU A 101 -9.31 -4.02 4.24
CA LEU A 101 -8.94 -5.44 4.11
C LEU A 101 -9.71 -6.15 2.98
N PRO A 102 -11.04 -6.01 2.83
CA PRO A 102 -11.75 -6.50 1.66
C PRO A 102 -11.17 -6.01 0.34
N LEU A 103 -10.81 -4.73 0.27
CA LEU A 103 -10.25 -4.15 -0.95
C LEU A 103 -8.85 -4.69 -1.24
N GLN A 104 -8.03 -4.94 -0.20
CA GLN A 104 -6.75 -5.61 -0.36
C GLN A 104 -6.93 -7.03 -0.91
N PHE A 105 -7.94 -7.76 -0.44
CA PHE A 105 -8.28 -9.08 -0.99
C PHE A 105 -8.72 -8.99 -2.46
N VAL A 106 -9.51 -7.98 -2.83
CA VAL A 106 -9.88 -7.73 -4.23
C VAL A 106 -8.66 -7.52 -5.12
N MET A 107 -7.59 -6.87 -4.63
CA MET A 107 -6.35 -6.74 -5.39
C MET A 107 -5.72 -8.10 -5.72
N SER A 108 -5.84 -9.10 -4.84
CA SER A 108 -5.34 -10.46 -5.10
C SER A 108 -6.17 -11.24 -6.14
N LEU A 109 -7.44 -10.84 -6.36
CA LEU A 109 -8.25 -11.39 -7.46
C LEU A 109 -7.85 -10.78 -8.82
N LEU A 110 -7.25 -9.59 -8.80
CA LEU A 110 -6.73 -8.93 -10.01
C LEU A 110 -5.33 -9.44 -10.38
N ASN A 111 -4.43 -9.44 -9.41
CA ASN A 111 -3.05 -9.92 -9.56
C ASN A 111 -2.63 -10.70 -8.30
N ASN A 112 -2.02 -11.84 -8.48
CA ASN A 112 -1.51 -12.65 -7.39
C ASN A 112 -0.18 -13.33 -7.74
N SER A 113 0.52 -13.89 -6.75
CA SER A 113 1.84 -14.48 -6.95
C SER A 113 1.80 -15.77 -7.79
N SER A 114 0.63 -16.41 -7.86
CA SER A 114 0.40 -17.59 -8.72
C SER A 114 0.06 -17.24 -10.17
N SER A 115 0.00 -15.92 -10.50
CA SER A 115 -0.33 -15.41 -11.84
C SER A 115 -1.68 -15.90 -12.37
N THR A 116 -2.65 -16.07 -11.49
CA THR A 116 -4.00 -16.57 -11.82
C THR A 116 -5.07 -15.48 -11.78
N GLY A 117 -4.71 -14.26 -11.38
CA GLY A 117 -5.62 -13.13 -11.31
C GLY A 117 -6.18 -12.71 -12.66
N LEU A 118 -7.28 -11.97 -12.63
CA LEU A 118 -7.97 -11.50 -13.85
C LEU A 118 -7.06 -10.69 -14.76
N LEU A 119 -6.20 -9.85 -14.20
CA LEU A 119 -5.24 -9.05 -14.97
C LEU A 119 -4.00 -9.86 -15.35
N ASP A 120 -3.55 -10.79 -14.48
CA ASP A 120 -2.41 -11.64 -14.79
C ASP A 120 -2.64 -12.41 -16.08
N LYS A 121 -3.86 -12.90 -16.28
CA LYS A 121 -4.25 -13.62 -17.48
C LYS A 121 -4.01 -12.80 -18.75
N LEU A 122 -4.29 -11.50 -18.73
CA LEU A 122 -4.05 -10.63 -19.89
C LEU A 122 -2.58 -10.56 -20.30
N SER A 123 -1.69 -10.56 -19.30
CA SER A 123 -0.24 -10.57 -19.54
C SER A 123 0.23 -11.96 -20.01
N MET A 124 -0.29 -13.03 -19.41
CA MET A 124 0.06 -14.40 -19.74
C MET A 124 -0.40 -14.79 -21.15
N ASP A 125 -1.60 -14.36 -21.54
CA ASP A 125 -2.16 -14.60 -22.88
C ASP A 125 -1.52 -13.68 -23.95
N GLY A 126 -0.61 -12.78 -23.53
CA GLY A 126 0.08 -11.84 -24.44
C GLY A 126 -0.84 -10.78 -25.06
N VAL A 127 -1.96 -10.49 -24.41
CA VAL A 127 -2.94 -9.48 -24.89
C VAL A 127 -2.49 -8.06 -24.54
N VAL A 128 -1.71 -7.94 -23.49
CA VAL A 128 -0.97 -6.73 -23.10
C VAL A 128 0.46 -7.12 -22.76
N SER A 129 1.41 -6.19 -22.84
CA SER A 129 2.80 -6.48 -22.43
C SER A 129 2.92 -6.65 -20.91
N SER A 130 2.18 -5.87 -20.14
CA SER A 130 2.01 -6.06 -18.69
C SER A 130 0.77 -5.32 -18.21
N VAL A 131 0.18 -5.77 -17.11
CA VAL A 131 -0.86 -5.05 -16.40
C VAL A 131 -0.82 -5.42 -14.92
N SER A 132 -1.02 -4.43 -14.06
CA SER A 132 -1.07 -4.61 -12.61
C SER A 132 -2.03 -3.66 -11.95
N ALA A 133 -2.59 -4.06 -10.82
CA ALA A 133 -3.37 -3.23 -9.92
C ALA A 133 -2.65 -3.08 -8.58
N SER A 134 -2.78 -1.94 -7.95
CA SER A 134 -2.22 -1.67 -6.62
C SER A 134 -3.16 -0.82 -5.78
N LEU A 135 -3.20 -1.09 -4.50
CA LEU A 135 -3.88 -0.31 -3.47
C LEU A 135 -2.84 0.38 -2.60
N ASP A 136 -2.99 1.69 -2.41
CA ASP A 136 -2.20 2.49 -1.49
C ASP A 136 -3.15 3.16 -0.49
N SER A 137 -3.41 2.49 0.63
CA SER A 137 -4.22 3.02 1.72
C SER A 137 -3.33 3.74 2.72
N ARG A 138 -3.66 4.98 3.01
CA ARG A 138 -2.94 5.86 3.93
C ARG A 138 -3.88 6.29 5.06
N ARG A 139 -3.35 7.07 6.02
CA ARG A 139 -4.12 7.58 7.16
C ARG A 139 -5.35 8.39 6.76
N ASP A 140 -5.19 9.31 5.81
CA ASP A 140 -6.20 10.30 5.47
C ASP A 140 -6.92 10.03 4.15
N CYS A 141 -6.35 9.22 3.29
CA CYS A 141 -6.89 8.87 1.98
C CYS A 141 -6.36 7.54 1.49
N GLY A 142 -6.95 7.00 0.44
CA GLY A 142 -6.43 5.87 -0.30
C GLY A 142 -6.57 6.08 -1.79
N ARG A 143 -5.87 5.28 -2.56
CA ARG A 143 -6.00 5.24 -4.02
C ARG A 143 -5.78 3.84 -4.55
N ILE A 144 -6.49 3.54 -5.62
CA ILE A 144 -6.27 2.35 -6.43
C ILE A 144 -5.66 2.80 -7.75
N MET A 145 -4.60 2.15 -8.16
CA MET A 145 -4.02 2.37 -9.48
C MET A 145 -4.02 1.07 -10.26
N VAL A 146 -4.49 1.14 -11.50
CA VAL A 146 -4.32 0.08 -12.48
C VAL A 146 -3.39 0.62 -13.56
N GLN A 147 -2.32 -0.09 -13.84
CA GLN A 147 -1.32 0.32 -14.82
C GLN A 147 -1.18 -0.76 -15.87
N ALA A 148 -1.15 -0.39 -17.14
CA ALA A 148 -0.92 -1.31 -18.25
C ALA A 148 0.10 -0.76 -19.25
N ILE A 149 0.91 -1.67 -19.79
CA ILE A 149 1.73 -1.42 -20.97
C ILE A 149 1.04 -2.14 -22.13
N PRO A 150 0.63 -1.42 -23.20
CA PRO A 150 0.02 -2.02 -24.36
C PRO A 150 0.86 -3.14 -24.98
N TYR A 151 0.23 -4.06 -25.67
CA TYR A 151 0.93 -5.09 -26.41
C TYR A 151 1.88 -4.46 -27.43
N TYR A 152 3.10 -4.99 -27.53
CA TYR A 152 4.09 -4.59 -28.53
C TYR A 152 4.14 -5.61 -29.67
N ASP A 153 3.75 -5.20 -30.86
CA ASP A 153 3.89 -6.00 -32.07
C ASP A 153 5.30 -5.85 -32.64
N ALA A 154 6.13 -6.85 -32.46
CA ALA A 154 7.51 -6.84 -32.95
C ALA A 154 7.62 -6.85 -34.49
N ASN A 155 6.61 -7.34 -35.22
CA ASN A 155 6.61 -7.35 -36.68
C ASN A 155 6.32 -5.95 -37.24
N GLN A 156 5.41 -5.22 -36.60
CA GLN A 156 5.05 -3.85 -36.98
C GLN A 156 5.90 -2.79 -36.25
N GLN A 157 6.69 -3.21 -35.25
CA GLN A 157 7.49 -2.33 -34.38
C GLN A 157 6.64 -1.21 -33.75
N THR A 158 5.44 -1.54 -33.32
CA THR A 158 4.50 -0.60 -32.75
C THR A 158 3.76 -1.19 -31.54
N TYR A 159 3.26 -0.31 -30.68
CA TYR A 159 2.38 -0.69 -29.58
C TYR A 159 0.92 -0.63 -30.03
N GLU A 160 0.10 -1.49 -29.45
CA GLU A 160 -1.35 -1.43 -29.59
C GLU A 160 -1.88 -0.07 -29.07
N SER A 161 -3.03 0.35 -29.56
CA SER A 161 -3.60 1.64 -29.21
C SER A 161 -4.07 1.71 -27.76
N ASP A 162 -3.98 2.91 -27.14
CA ASP A 162 -4.51 3.18 -25.80
C ASP A 162 -5.98 2.76 -25.68
N ALA A 163 -6.78 2.97 -26.71
CA ALA A 163 -8.21 2.67 -26.72
C ALA A 163 -8.49 1.15 -26.72
N ALA A 164 -7.71 0.37 -27.47
CA ALA A 164 -7.85 -1.08 -27.50
C ALA A 164 -7.41 -1.70 -26.17
N THR A 165 -6.24 -1.30 -25.66
CA THR A 165 -5.74 -1.73 -24.36
C THR A 165 -6.72 -1.39 -23.24
N SER A 166 -7.25 -0.15 -23.23
CA SER A 166 -8.25 0.27 -22.23
C SER A 166 -9.50 -0.59 -22.29
N ARG A 167 -10.01 -0.92 -23.46
CA ARG A 167 -11.20 -1.76 -23.59
C ARG A 167 -10.99 -3.14 -22.99
N ILE A 168 -9.82 -3.73 -23.21
CA ILE A 168 -9.46 -5.06 -22.72
C ILE A 168 -9.36 -5.04 -21.19
N VAL A 169 -8.59 -4.13 -20.63
CA VAL A 169 -8.39 -4.02 -19.18
C VAL A 169 -9.71 -3.70 -18.47
N MET A 170 -10.50 -2.76 -19.00
CA MET A 170 -11.79 -2.40 -18.40
C MET A 170 -12.82 -3.55 -18.46
N ALA A 171 -12.74 -4.43 -19.45
CA ALA A 171 -13.59 -5.61 -19.50
C ALA A 171 -13.31 -6.56 -18.33
N GLU A 172 -12.04 -6.78 -17.98
CA GLU A 172 -11.68 -7.60 -16.82
C GLU A 172 -12.08 -6.92 -15.49
N LEU A 173 -11.81 -5.61 -15.34
CA LEU A 173 -12.23 -4.87 -14.16
C LEU A 173 -13.76 -4.87 -13.98
N ASN A 174 -14.52 -4.90 -15.07
CA ASN A 174 -15.97 -4.94 -15.02
C ASN A 174 -16.50 -6.27 -14.45
N LYS A 175 -15.76 -7.37 -14.57
CA LYS A 175 -16.13 -8.65 -13.94
C LYS A 175 -16.21 -8.54 -12.43
N LEU A 176 -15.30 -7.78 -11.80
CA LEU A 176 -15.40 -7.47 -10.36
C LEU A 176 -16.70 -6.73 -10.03
N LYS A 177 -17.07 -5.73 -10.83
CA LYS A 177 -18.29 -4.94 -10.60
C LYS A 177 -19.57 -5.74 -10.75
N THR A 178 -19.58 -6.72 -11.63
CA THR A 178 -20.75 -7.56 -11.91
C THR A 178 -20.77 -8.84 -11.07
N GLY A 179 -19.72 -9.12 -10.30
CA GLY A 179 -19.57 -10.36 -9.56
C GLY A 179 -19.29 -11.59 -10.45
N ASP A 180 -18.89 -11.37 -11.70
CA ASP A 180 -18.54 -12.45 -12.64
C ASP A 180 -17.13 -12.95 -12.37
N ILE A 181 -16.92 -13.49 -11.17
CA ILE A 181 -15.65 -14.01 -10.68
C ILE A 181 -15.80 -15.52 -10.49
N PRO A 182 -14.94 -16.33 -11.13
CA PRO A 182 -14.98 -17.78 -10.93
C PRO A 182 -14.72 -18.17 -9.47
N ASP A 183 -15.52 -19.05 -8.92
CA ASP A 183 -15.36 -19.54 -7.53
C ASP A 183 -13.95 -20.07 -7.25
N TRP A 184 -13.36 -20.76 -8.21
CA TRP A 184 -12.01 -21.29 -8.06
C TRP A 184 -10.98 -20.18 -7.85
N LEU A 185 -11.14 -18.99 -8.46
CA LEU A 185 -10.23 -17.87 -8.30
C LEU A 185 -10.34 -17.30 -6.88
N ILE A 186 -11.57 -17.18 -6.35
CA ILE A 186 -11.81 -16.74 -4.97
C ILE A 186 -11.15 -17.73 -3.99
N GLN A 187 -11.35 -19.03 -4.20
CA GLN A 187 -10.75 -20.06 -3.34
C GLN A 187 -9.22 -20.07 -3.42
N THR A 188 -8.66 -19.89 -4.61
CA THR A 188 -7.20 -19.79 -4.81
C THR A 188 -6.65 -18.55 -4.09
N ALA A 189 -7.28 -17.38 -4.24
CA ALA A 189 -6.86 -16.16 -3.58
C ALA A 189 -6.95 -16.27 -2.04
N LYS A 190 -8.02 -16.88 -1.50
CA LYS A 190 -8.15 -17.17 -0.06
C LYS A 190 -7.03 -18.08 0.44
N ALA A 191 -6.75 -19.15 -0.29
CA ALA A 191 -5.69 -20.10 0.09
C ALA A 191 -4.30 -19.44 0.05
N GLU A 192 -4.02 -18.65 -0.99
CA GLU A 192 -2.77 -17.91 -1.12
C GLU A 192 -2.61 -16.86 -0.03
N PHE A 193 -3.68 -16.12 0.29
CA PHE A 193 -3.67 -15.16 1.39
C PHE A 193 -3.33 -15.84 2.72
N ALA A 194 -3.98 -16.97 3.04
CA ALA A 194 -3.72 -17.72 4.26
C ALA A 194 -2.28 -18.25 4.32
N GLN A 195 -1.76 -18.76 3.21
CA GLN A 195 -0.38 -19.24 3.15
C GLN A 195 0.63 -18.11 3.33
N ASN A 196 0.46 -17.02 2.60
CA ASN A 196 1.35 -15.85 2.68
C ASN A 196 1.32 -15.23 4.07
N TYR A 197 0.13 -15.09 4.66
CA TYR A 197 -0.05 -14.61 6.01
C TYR A 197 0.72 -15.47 7.02
N LYS A 198 0.55 -16.80 6.97
CA LYS A 198 1.23 -17.73 7.87
C LYS A 198 2.76 -17.64 7.72
N LEU A 199 3.27 -17.69 6.49
CA LEU A 199 4.71 -17.60 6.21
C LEU A 199 5.30 -16.26 6.64
N ALA A 200 4.57 -15.16 6.39
CA ALA A 200 5.01 -13.82 6.79
C ALA A 200 5.21 -13.72 8.30
N PHE A 201 4.28 -14.25 9.09
CA PHE A 201 4.36 -14.21 10.55
C PHE A 201 5.37 -15.20 11.19
N GLU A 202 6.09 -16.00 10.39
CA GLU A 202 7.28 -16.71 10.87
C GLU A 202 8.47 -15.73 11.05
N SER A 203 8.50 -14.63 10.30
CA SER A 203 9.55 -13.61 10.36
C SER A 203 9.36 -12.64 11.53
N SER A 204 10.40 -12.45 12.34
CA SER A 204 10.43 -11.42 13.39
C SER A 204 10.35 -10.01 12.80
N GLU A 205 10.92 -9.78 11.61
CA GLU A 205 10.85 -8.49 10.91
C GLU A 205 9.41 -8.15 10.49
N VAL A 206 8.66 -9.11 9.97
CA VAL A 206 7.25 -8.90 9.61
C VAL A 206 6.40 -8.60 10.84
N LYS A 207 6.61 -9.34 11.95
CA LYS A 207 5.95 -9.04 13.22
C LYS A 207 6.24 -7.63 13.72
N MET A 208 7.52 -7.23 13.67
CA MET A 208 7.94 -5.87 14.02
C MET A 208 7.23 -4.83 13.15
N ASN A 209 7.26 -5.00 11.82
CA ASN A 209 6.63 -4.07 10.89
C ASN A 209 5.12 -3.97 11.09
N ALA A 210 4.44 -5.08 11.39
CA ALA A 210 3.02 -5.08 11.70
C ALA A 210 2.71 -4.25 12.96
N LEU A 211 3.50 -4.40 14.03
CA LEU A 211 3.39 -3.59 15.24
C LEU A 211 3.69 -2.10 14.99
N VAL A 212 4.68 -1.80 14.14
CA VAL A 212 4.99 -0.42 13.71
C VAL A 212 3.80 0.19 12.98
N GLN A 213 3.17 -0.56 12.06
CA GLN A 213 2.00 -0.08 11.32
C GLN A 213 0.81 0.17 12.26
N SER A 214 0.54 -0.76 13.19
CA SER A 214 -0.49 -0.58 14.23
C SER A 214 -0.27 0.71 15.01
N TYR A 215 0.95 0.99 15.45
CA TYR A 215 1.28 2.23 16.15
C TYR A 215 1.12 3.48 15.27
N ILE A 216 1.63 3.43 14.02
CA ILE A 216 1.56 4.58 13.10
C ILE A 216 0.12 4.94 12.77
N TYR A 217 -0.75 3.96 12.57
CA TYR A 217 -2.12 4.17 12.14
C TYR A 217 -3.15 4.15 13.26
N ASP A 218 -2.70 3.93 14.51
CA ASP A 218 -3.55 3.84 15.69
C ASP A 218 -4.64 2.76 15.53
N THR A 219 -4.22 1.58 15.04
CA THR A 219 -5.10 0.42 14.85
C THR A 219 -4.87 -0.59 15.99
N PRO A 220 -5.91 -1.33 16.42
CA PRO A 220 -5.75 -2.35 17.44
C PRO A 220 -4.73 -3.42 17.02
N ILE A 221 -3.81 -3.76 17.93
CA ILE A 221 -2.78 -4.80 17.67
C ILE A 221 -3.44 -6.15 17.34
N ASP A 222 -4.56 -6.48 17.98
CA ASP A 222 -5.27 -7.74 17.76
C ASP A 222 -5.83 -7.86 16.35
N ASP A 223 -6.12 -6.76 15.68
CA ASP A 223 -6.60 -6.78 14.30
C ASP A 223 -5.59 -7.42 13.35
N ILE A 224 -4.30 -7.22 13.60
CA ILE A 224 -3.21 -7.82 12.81
C ILE A 224 -3.31 -9.35 12.80
N PHE A 225 -3.72 -9.95 13.92
CA PHE A 225 -3.78 -11.41 14.07
C PHE A 225 -5.10 -12.02 13.59
N THR A 226 -6.09 -11.20 13.26
CA THR A 226 -7.44 -11.65 12.83
C THR A 226 -7.71 -11.43 11.33
N GLU A 227 -6.79 -10.79 10.59
CA GLU A 227 -6.97 -10.49 9.16
C GLU A 227 -7.25 -11.74 8.32
N ASN A 228 -6.48 -12.81 8.56
CA ASN A 228 -6.71 -14.06 7.84
C ASN A 228 -8.12 -14.62 8.09
N ASP A 229 -8.58 -14.61 9.34
CA ASP A 229 -9.89 -15.17 9.68
C ASP A 229 -11.02 -14.33 9.06
N LYS A 230 -10.86 -13.01 9.03
CA LYS A 230 -11.79 -12.09 8.36
C LYS A 230 -11.87 -12.37 6.84
N ILE A 231 -10.75 -12.71 6.19
CA ILE A 231 -10.73 -13.06 4.75
C ILE A 231 -11.31 -14.45 4.49
N GLN A 232 -11.11 -15.41 5.41
CA GLN A 232 -11.64 -16.77 5.23
C GLN A 232 -13.16 -16.87 5.45
N ALA A 233 -13.72 -15.99 6.26
CA ALA A 233 -15.16 -15.90 6.46
C ALA A 233 -15.93 -15.49 5.20
#